data_d1bc8db1c2c61beb343f6b52dca58423
#
_entry.id   d1bc8db1c2c61beb343f6b52dca58423
#
_cell.length_a   1.000
_cell.length_b   1.000
_cell.length_c   1.000
_cell.angle_alpha   90.00
_cell.angle_beta   90.00
_cell.angle_gamma   90.00
#
_symmetry.space_group_name_H-M   'P 1'
#
loop_
_entity.id
_entity.type
_entity.pdbx_description
1 polymer ?
#
loop_
_entity_poly.entity_id
_entity_poly.type
_entity_poly.pdbx_seq_one_letter_code
_entity_poly.pdbx_strand_id
1 'polypeptide(L)'
;MGKKTKKAGKGKEKTEKKTAKAEEKRSRRDSKKLSPEDDIDAILLNIQKEEAKKKEIHIEDNVPAPSPRSNCSLTINPLKETELILYGGEFYNGNKTFVYGDLYRYDVEKQEWKLVSSPNSPPPRSAHQAVSWKNYLYIYGGEFTSPNQERFHHYKDFWMLDLKTNQWEQLNYKGCPSPRSGHRMVLYKHKIIIFGGFYDTLREVRYFNDLHVFDLDQYKWQEIKPTPGCLWPSPRSGFQFVVYQDTIYLYGGYSKEVSSSDKKVSEKGIVYSDMWSLDPRTWEWNKVKKSGMPPGGRAGFSMCIHKKRALLFGGVVDMEMEGDVMMSLFLNEIYGFQLDNHRWYPLELRKEKATKDKIVKPCGRINSCMVVGKDTLYIYGGMMEIKDREITLDDLYALNLNKLDEWKCIIEATETEWVEASDEEDEEEDDEDDDSENEDSEAEDDSEESGDEDCNMEVSNGGAKSVGMGDAVAIIKGEGKTLRRKEKRARIDQIRASLGLSDSQRTPTPGESLKDFYKRTNMYWQMAAYEHTEHTGKELRKDGFDLAKSRYKELKPILDELAILEAEQKAEEAEAPETSTSRKKGNKKNKLSAAK
;
A
#
# COMPACT_ATOMS: atom_id res chain seq x y z
N MET A 1 75.96 5.35 -28.97
CA MET A 1 74.67 6.07 -28.68
C MET A 1 73.71 5.08 -28.05
N GLY A 2 73.64 5.07 -26.69
CA GLY A 2 72.81 4.14 -25.95
C GLY A 2 71.44 4.79 -25.66
N LYS A 3 70.35 4.15 -26.11
CA LYS A 3 68.98 4.55 -25.78
C LYS A 3 68.65 4.06 -24.36
N LYS A 4 68.43 5.02 -23.44
CA LYS A 4 67.86 4.75 -22.11
C LYS A 4 66.38 4.40 -22.23
N THR A 5 66.01 3.17 -21.95
CA THR A 5 64.61 2.77 -21.76
C THR A 5 64.08 3.30 -20.42
N LYS A 6 63.04 4.12 -20.47
CA LYS A 6 62.31 4.60 -19.29
C LYS A 6 61.57 3.45 -18.63
N LYS A 7 61.87 3.15 -17.37
CA LYS A 7 61.07 2.29 -16.52
C LYS A 7 59.72 2.94 -16.26
N ALA A 8 58.69 2.39 -16.87
CA ALA A 8 57.30 2.78 -16.58
C ALA A 8 56.83 2.04 -15.29
N GLY A 9 56.20 2.79 -14.38
CA GLY A 9 55.11 2.20 -13.69
C GLY A 9 55.13 1.99 -12.18
N LYS A 10 55.99 2.62 -11.39
CA LYS A 10 55.79 2.61 -9.91
C LYS A 10 54.65 3.55 -9.42
N GLY A 11 54.25 4.51 -10.23
CA GLY A 11 53.14 5.44 -9.90
C GLY A 11 51.77 4.82 -10.07
N LYS A 12 51.57 4.04 -11.12
CA LYS A 12 50.25 3.44 -11.45
C LYS A 12 49.85 2.36 -10.39
N GLU A 13 50.79 1.51 -10.00
CA GLU A 13 50.57 0.47 -9.00
C GLU A 13 50.28 1.03 -7.60
N LYS A 14 50.85 2.21 -7.26
CA LYS A 14 50.57 2.90 -6.00
C LYS A 14 49.22 3.57 -5.99
N THR A 15 48.72 4.04 -7.15
CA THR A 15 47.41 4.61 -7.31
C THR A 15 46.29 3.54 -7.28
N GLU A 16 46.52 2.40 -7.94
CA GLU A 16 45.59 1.24 -7.93
C GLU A 16 45.47 0.62 -6.54
N LYS A 17 46.58 0.53 -5.78
CA LYS A 17 46.54 0.08 -4.37
C LYS A 17 45.84 1.08 -3.44
N LYS A 18 45.92 2.39 -3.74
CA LYS A 18 45.25 3.42 -2.95
C LYS A 18 43.73 3.48 -3.27
N THR A 19 43.34 3.25 -4.51
CA THR A 19 41.90 3.14 -4.91
C THR A 19 41.30 1.85 -4.37
N ALA A 20 41.95 0.72 -4.48
CA ALA A 20 41.48 -0.54 -3.91
C ALA A 20 41.30 -0.48 -2.38
N LYS A 21 42.26 0.16 -1.67
CA LYS A 21 42.15 0.36 -0.20
C LYS A 21 41.09 1.38 0.18
N ALA A 22 40.80 2.38 -0.68
CA ALA A 22 39.70 3.32 -0.47
C ALA A 22 38.35 2.68 -0.75
N GLU A 23 38.24 1.82 -1.77
CA GLU A 23 37.03 1.03 -2.05
C GLU A 23 36.76 -0.01 -0.95
N GLU A 24 37.80 -0.68 -0.44
CA GLU A 24 37.67 -1.60 0.69
C GLU A 24 37.24 -0.87 1.97
N LYS A 25 37.79 0.33 2.22
CA LYS A 25 37.38 1.14 3.38
C LYS A 25 35.95 1.71 3.23
N ARG A 26 35.54 1.99 1.99
CA ARG A 26 34.16 2.42 1.69
C ARG A 26 33.18 1.26 1.82
N SER A 27 33.51 0.08 1.32
CA SER A 27 32.66 -1.11 1.49
C SER A 27 32.56 -1.56 2.95
N ARG A 28 33.64 -1.40 3.76
CA ARG A 28 33.60 -1.63 5.21
C ARG A 28 32.81 -0.57 5.99
N ARG A 29 32.78 0.69 5.52
CA ARG A 29 31.90 1.73 6.09
C ARG A 29 30.45 1.50 5.70
N ASP A 30 30.21 1.11 4.46
CA ASP A 30 28.86 0.80 3.98
C ASP A 30 28.29 -0.47 4.66
N SER A 31 29.14 -1.45 5.00
CA SER A 31 28.75 -2.62 5.78
C SER A 31 28.57 -2.35 7.28
N LYS A 32 29.26 -1.34 7.84
CA LYS A 32 29.04 -0.91 9.24
C LYS A 32 27.82 -0.01 9.45
N LYS A 33 27.28 0.57 8.35
CA LYS A 33 26.05 1.39 8.39
C LYS A 33 24.78 0.60 8.14
N LEU A 34 24.85 -0.69 7.83
CA LEU A 34 23.67 -1.53 7.74
C LEU A 34 23.25 -1.93 9.16
N SER A 35 22.04 -1.56 9.55
CA SER A 35 21.43 -2.13 10.74
C SER A 35 21.28 -3.66 10.52
N PRO A 36 21.31 -4.48 11.58
CA PRO A 36 21.05 -5.92 11.44
C PRO A 36 19.72 -6.23 10.75
N GLU A 37 18.77 -5.30 10.76
CA GLU A 37 17.45 -5.39 10.14
C GLU A 37 17.49 -5.13 8.62
N ASP A 38 18.57 -4.55 8.11
CA ASP A 38 18.78 -4.25 6.69
C ASP A 38 19.59 -5.32 5.96
N ASP A 39 20.24 -6.21 6.69
CA ASP A 39 21.01 -7.31 6.10
C ASP A 39 20.09 -8.50 5.77
N ILE A 40 19.38 -8.39 4.64
CA ILE A 40 18.48 -9.44 4.14
C ILE A 40 19.21 -10.79 4.01
N ASP A 41 20.46 -10.80 3.56
CA ASP A 41 21.21 -12.05 3.38
C ASP A 41 21.49 -12.74 4.72
N ALA A 42 21.82 -11.97 5.76
CA ALA A 42 21.98 -12.49 7.12
C ALA A 42 20.64 -12.99 7.70
N ILE A 43 19.55 -12.25 7.50
CA ILE A 43 18.21 -12.66 7.95
C ILE A 43 17.79 -13.96 7.27
N LEU A 44 17.89 -14.04 5.95
CA LEU A 44 17.51 -15.23 5.19
C LEU A 44 18.39 -16.44 5.55
N LEU A 45 19.71 -16.22 5.78
CA LEU A 45 20.62 -17.28 6.24
C LEU A 45 20.24 -17.80 7.63
N ASN A 46 19.84 -16.94 8.55
CA ASN A 46 19.36 -17.33 9.87
C ASN A 46 18.06 -18.13 9.77
N ILE A 47 17.09 -17.67 8.97
CA ILE A 47 15.85 -18.40 8.71
C ILE A 47 16.14 -19.78 8.14
N GLN A 48 17.02 -19.90 7.13
CA GLN A 48 17.42 -21.19 6.56
C GLN A 48 18.07 -22.12 7.61
N LYS A 49 18.89 -21.57 8.52
CA LYS A 49 19.48 -22.36 9.62
C LYS A 49 18.43 -22.85 10.60
N GLU A 50 17.42 -22.04 10.92
CA GLU A 50 16.30 -22.46 11.78
C GLU A 50 15.42 -23.52 11.10
N GLU A 51 15.10 -23.35 9.83
CA GLU A 51 14.36 -24.36 9.04
C GLU A 51 15.12 -25.68 8.93
N ALA A 52 16.46 -25.65 8.77
CA ALA A 52 17.29 -26.85 8.73
C ALA A 52 17.34 -27.62 10.06
N LYS A 53 16.96 -27.01 11.17
CA LYS A 53 16.83 -27.68 12.47
C LYS A 53 15.53 -28.49 12.57
N LYS A 54 14.52 -28.19 11.77
CA LYS A 54 13.28 -28.95 11.74
C LYS A 54 13.54 -30.31 11.11
N LYS A 55 13.27 -31.37 11.83
CA LYS A 55 13.53 -32.74 11.36
C LYS A 55 12.27 -33.50 10.96
N GLU A 56 11.12 -33.09 11.49
CA GLU A 56 9.85 -33.80 11.34
C GLU A 56 8.73 -32.82 10.95
N ILE A 57 7.72 -33.36 10.31
CA ILE A 57 6.49 -32.62 10.00
C ILE A 57 5.65 -32.58 11.26
N HIS A 58 5.23 -31.39 11.64
CA HIS A 58 4.36 -31.15 12.77
C HIS A 58 3.07 -30.47 12.31
N ILE A 59 1.93 -31.01 12.76
CA ILE A 59 0.61 -30.45 12.48
C ILE A 59 -0.03 -30.11 13.81
N GLU A 60 -0.32 -28.82 13.97
CA GLU A 60 -1.05 -28.31 15.13
C GLU A 60 -2.50 -28.08 14.74
N ASP A 61 -3.40 -28.74 15.42
CA ASP A 61 -4.86 -28.60 15.23
C ASP A 61 -5.41 -27.49 16.15
N ASN A 62 -6.49 -26.85 15.73
CA ASN A 62 -7.18 -25.81 16.50
C ASN A 62 -6.27 -24.65 16.94
N VAL A 63 -5.41 -24.21 16.05
CA VAL A 63 -4.58 -23.04 16.28
C VAL A 63 -5.39 -21.75 16.10
N PRO A 64 -4.96 -20.63 16.71
CA PRO A 64 -5.53 -19.32 16.42
C PRO A 64 -5.50 -18.99 14.91
N ALA A 65 -6.38 -18.10 14.48
CA ALA A 65 -6.34 -17.58 13.11
C ALA A 65 -4.96 -16.96 12.80
N PRO A 66 -4.50 -17.06 11.55
CA PRO A 66 -3.25 -16.42 11.14
C PRO A 66 -3.27 -14.92 11.40
N SER A 67 -2.11 -14.34 11.73
CA SER A 67 -1.96 -12.88 11.83
C SER A 67 -2.40 -12.18 10.55
N PRO A 68 -2.78 -10.90 10.62
CA PRO A 68 -3.16 -10.10 9.45
C PRO A 68 -2.12 -10.21 8.33
N ARG A 69 -2.57 -10.34 7.08
CA ARG A 69 -1.68 -10.46 5.94
C ARG A 69 -2.28 -10.06 4.60
N SER A 70 -1.45 -9.46 3.79
CA SER A 70 -1.70 -9.17 2.38
C SER A 70 -0.75 -9.98 1.50
N ASN A 71 -0.98 -10.02 0.20
CA ASN A 71 -0.09 -10.67 -0.77
C ASN A 71 0.26 -12.15 -0.46
N CYS A 72 -0.58 -12.84 0.32
CA CYS A 72 -0.49 -14.28 0.54
C CYS A 72 -1.16 -15.06 -0.61
N SER A 73 -1.03 -16.37 -0.62
CA SER A 73 -1.80 -17.24 -1.52
C SER A 73 -2.87 -18.02 -0.76
N LEU A 74 -4.06 -18.11 -1.35
CA LEU A 74 -5.18 -18.91 -0.84
C LEU A 74 -5.68 -19.81 -1.96
N THR A 75 -5.68 -21.11 -1.73
CA THR A 75 -6.09 -22.15 -2.69
C THR A 75 -7.05 -23.13 -2.06
N ILE A 76 -7.97 -23.69 -2.87
CA ILE A 76 -8.77 -24.85 -2.43
C ILE A 76 -7.88 -26.07 -2.44
N ASN A 77 -7.97 -26.88 -1.38
CA ASN A 77 -7.32 -28.18 -1.37
C ASN A 77 -7.98 -29.13 -2.38
N PRO A 78 -7.27 -29.58 -3.43
CA PRO A 78 -7.85 -30.47 -4.43
C PRO A 78 -8.24 -31.84 -3.87
N LEU A 79 -7.72 -32.23 -2.71
CA LEU A 79 -8.07 -33.47 -2.02
C LEU A 79 -9.30 -33.32 -1.13
N LYS A 80 -9.63 -32.07 -0.71
CA LYS A 80 -10.75 -31.78 0.18
C LYS A 80 -11.30 -30.39 -0.13
N GLU A 81 -12.34 -30.31 -0.93
CA GLU A 81 -12.94 -29.06 -1.42
C GLU A 81 -13.46 -28.11 -0.33
N THR A 82 -13.59 -28.61 0.92
CA THR A 82 -13.99 -27.82 2.09
C THR A 82 -12.80 -27.31 2.89
N GLU A 83 -11.59 -27.43 2.35
CA GLU A 83 -10.38 -26.97 3.01
C GLU A 83 -9.66 -25.92 2.16
N LEU A 84 -9.36 -24.76 2.78
CA LEU A 84 -8.55 -23.71 2.20
C LEU A 84 -7.09 -23.88 2.65
N ILE A 85 -6.16 -23.65 1.75
CA ILE A 85 -4.71 -23.66 2.01
C ILE A 85 -4.21 -22.23 1.88
N LEU A 86 -3.67 -21.68 2.96
CA LEU A 86 -3.08 -20.34 3.04
C LEU A 86 -1.57 -20.48 3.20
N TYR A 87 -0.80 -19.72 2.40
CA TYR A 87 0.66 -19.68 2.52
C TYR A 87 1.21 -18.26 2.40
N GLY A 88 2.19 -17.94 3.27
CA GLY A 88 2.97 -16.72 3.19
C GLY A 88 2.18 -15.43 3.41
N GLY A 89 2.63 -14.37 2.76
CA GLY A 89 2.08 -13.01 2.87
C GLY A 89 2.93 -12.09 3.74
N GLU A 90 2.48 -10.87 3.90
CA GLU A 90 3.17 -9.84 4.67
C GLU A 90 2.21 -9.00 5.50
N PHE A 91 2.74 -8.39 6.55
CA PHE A 91 2.04 -7.51 7.46
C PHE A 91 2.93 -6.33 7.85
N TYR A 92 2.40 -5.13 7.75
CA TYR A 92 3.04 -3.92 8.23
C TYR A 92 2.29 -3.35 9.43
N ASN A 93 3.00 -3.13 10.55
CA ASN A 93 2.39 -2.68 11.81
C ASN A 93 2.53 -1.16 12.06
N GLY A 94 2.97 -0.39 11.06
CA GLY A 94 3.27 1.04 11.19
C GLY A 94 4.76 1.34 11.41
N ASN A 95 5.54 0.35 11.84
CA ASN A 95 6.98 0.48 12.08
C ASN A 95 7.79 -0.56 11.29
N LYS A 96 7.39 -1.84 11.35
CA LYS A 96 8.13 -2.95 10.73
C LYS A 96 7.24 -3.80 9.85
N THR A 97 7.84 -4.33 8.79
CA THR A 97 7.23 -5.34 7.93
C THR A 97 7.63 -6.73 8.38
N PHE A 98 6.63 -7.60 8.50
CA PHE A 98 6.78 -9.02 8.78
C PHE A 98 6.39 -9.81 7.54
N VAL A 99 7.27 -10.68 7.07
CA VAL A 99 7.00 -11.58 5.94
C VAL A 99 6.89 -12.99 6.45
N TYR A 100 5.81 -13.67 6.07
CA TYR A 100 5.46 -14.99 6.58
C TYR A 100 5.91 -16.12 5.64
N GLY A 101 6.23 -17.28 6.23
CA GLY A 101 6.54 -18.53 5.53
C GLY A 101 5.75 -19.72 6.05
N ASP A 102 4.70 -19.45 6.79
CA ASP A 102 3.83 -20.43 7.42
C ASP A 102 2.76 -20.97 6.46
N LEU A 103 2.39 -22.22 6.67
CA LEU A 103 1.35 -22.92 5.93
C LEU A 103 0.18 -23.21 6.87
N TYR A 104 -0.96 -22.62 6.57
CA TYR A 104 -2.20 -22.89 7.29
C TYR A 104 -3.19 -23.65 6.42
N ARG A 105 -4.00 -24.47 7.06
CA ARG A 105 -5.16 -25.12 6.47
C ARG A 105 -6.41 -24.74 7.27
N TYR A 106 -7.44 -24.28 6.58
CA TYR A 106 -8.71 -23.91 7.16
C TYR A 106 -9.82 -24.84 6.73
N ASP A 107 -10.42 -25.56 7.66
CA ASP A 107 -11.60 -26.38 7.42
C ASP A 107 -12.86 -25.51 7.52
N VAL A 108 -13.51 -25.25 6.37
CA VAL A 108 -14.67 -24.35 6.29
C VAL A 108 -15.90 -24.88 7.03
N GLU A 109 -16.05 -26.21 7.11
CA GLU A 109 -17.19 -26.86 7.77
C GLU A 109 -17.03 -26.83 9.30
N LYS A 110 -15.81 -27.06 9.76
CA LYS A 110 -15.48 -27.06 11.19
C LYS A 110 -15.14 -25.68 11.73
N GLN A 111 -14.77 -24.74 10.84
CA GLN A 111 -14.24 -23.41 11.17
C GLN A 111 -12.97 -23.47 12.03
N GLU A 112 -12.09 -24.41 11.71
CA GLU A 112 -10.86 -24.68 12.46
C GLU A 112 -9.63 -24.44 11.59
N TRP A 113 -8.63 -23.76 12.17
CA TRP A 113 -7.31 -23.60 11.58
C TRP A 113 -6.35 -24.69 12.05
N LYS A 114 -5.48 -25.11 11.14
CA LYS A 114 -4.35 -25.99 11.39
C LYS A 114 -3.10 -25.33 10.89
N LEU A 115 -2.04 -25.35 11.69
CA LEU A 115 -0.70 -24.93 11.29
C LEU A 115 0.12 -26.16 10.90
N VAL A 116 0.72 -26.12 9.71
CA VAL A 116 1.56 -27.20 9.20
C VAL A 116 3.00 -26.72 9.11
N SER A 117 3.85 -27.22 10.00
CA SER A 117 5.29 -26.99 9.98
C SER A 117 5.98 -28.17 9.33
N SER A 118 6.78 -27.94 8.31
CA SER A 118 7.50 -28.98 7.56
C SER A 118 8.97 -28.62 7.41
N PRO A 119 9.88 -29.60 7.46
CA PRO A 119 11.27 -29.36 7.11
C PRO A 119 11.39 -28.96 5.63
N ASN A 120 12.43 -28.20 5.31
CA ASN A 120 12.75 -27.75 3.95
C ASN A 120 11.62 -26.92 3.30
N SER A 121 10.81 -26.20 4.08
CA SER A 121 9.81 -25.31 3.52
C SER A 121 10.44 -24.11 2.80
N PRO A 122 9.73 -23.50 1.83
CA PRO A 122 10.24 -22.29 1.18
C PRO A 122 10.49 -21.17 2.19
N PRO A 123 11.48 -20.30 1.97
CA PRO A 123 11.66 -19.09 2.79
C PRO A 123 10.41 -18.21 2.82
N PRO A 124 10.21 -17.40 3.87
CA PRO A 124 9.10 -16.43 3.96
C PRO A 124 9.00 -15.56 2.72
N ARG A 125 7.77 -15.34 2.23
CA ARG A 125 7.53 -14.58 1.01
C ARG A 125 6.13 -14.02 0.89
N SER A 126 6.03 -12.89 0.22
CA SER A 126 4.78 -12.26 -0.22
C SER A 126 4.74 -12.13 -1.74
N ALA A 127 3.62 -11.74 -2.33
CA ALA A 127 3.43 -11.51 -3.76
C ALA A 127 3.88 -12.66 -4.69
N HIS A 128 4.00 -13.87 -4.13
CA HIS A 128 4.19 -15.12 -4.85
C HIS A 128 2.87 -15.61 -5.46
N GLN A 129 2.95 -16.64 -6.31
CA GLN A 129 1.76 -17.29 -6.85
C GLN A 129 1.75 -18.78 -6.50
N ALA A 130 0.55 -19.32 -6.30
CA ALA A 130 0.33 -20.73 -6.00
C ALA A 130 -0.76 -21.32 -6.90
N VAL A 131 -0.55 -22.54 -7.37
CA VAL A 131 -1.56 -23.34 -8.08
C VAL A 131 -1.53 -24.78 -7.60
N SER A 132 -2.69 -25.42 -7.53
CA SER A 132 -2.80 -26.83 -7.16
C SER A 132 -3.08 -27.72 -8.38
N TRP A 133 -2.46 -28.89 -8.40
CA TRP A 133 -2.68 -29.93 -9.41
C TRP A 133 -2.58 -31.31 -8.79
N LYS A 134 -3.64 -32.11 -8.93
CA LYS A 134 -3.75 -33.41 -8.25
C LYS A 134 -3.60 -33.26 -6.75
N ASN A 135 -2.57 -33.89 -6.16
CA ASN A 135 -2.25 -33.79 -4.72
C ASN A 135 -1.09 -32.84 -4.41
N TYR A 136 -0.74 -31.97 -5.34
CA TYR A 136 0.39 -31.05 -5.19
C TYR A 136 -0.04 -29.60 -5.22
N LEU A 137 0.62 -28.78 -4.41
CA LEU A 137 0.59 -27.33 -4.49
C LEU A 137 1.94 -26.85 -5.01
N TYR A 138 1.92 -26.02 -6.06
CA TYR A 138 3.13 -25.42 -6.63
C TYR A 138 3.19 -23.95 -6.30
N ILE A 139 4.37 -23.48 -5.87
CA ILE A 139 4.62 -22.08 -5.53
C ILE A 139 5.81 -21.57 -6.33
N TYR A 140 5.69 -20.36 -6.90
CA TYR A 140 6.75 -19.70 -7.64
C TYR A 140 6.92 -18.24 -7.25
N GLY A 141 8.18 -17.78 -7.13
CA GLY A 141 8.56 -16.40 -7.02
C GLY A 141 8.11 -15.72 -5.72
N GLY A 142 7.79 -14.44 -5.80
CA GLY A 142 7.51 -13.60 -4.66
C GLY A 142 8.73 -12.87 -4.14
N GLU A 143 8.58 -12.18 -3.03
CA GLU A 143 9.63 -11.37 -2.43
C GLU A 143 9.67 -11.49 -0.91
N PHE A 144 10.83 -11.17 -0.38
CA PHE A 144 11.05 -10.89 1.03
C PHE A 144 11.39 -9.42 1.17
N THR A 145 10.62 -8.71 1.98
CA THR A 145 10.80 -7.30 2.28
C THR A 145 11.56 -7.17 3.61
N SER A 146 12.58 -6.31 3.66
CA SER A 146 13.25 -6.01 4.93
C SER A 146 12.28 -5.36 5.92
N PRO A 147 12.47 -5.51 7.23
CA PRO A 147 11.58 -4.93 8.23
C PRO A 147 11.33 -3.43 8.07
N ASN A 148 12.33 -2.67 7.65
CA ASN A 148 12.23 -1.22 7.37
C ASN A 148 11.73 -0.85 5.96
N GLN A 149 11.36 -1.83 5.13
CA GLN A 149 10.88 -1.67 3.75
C GLN A 149 11.88 -1.04 2.76
N GLU A 150 13.15 -0.95 3.10
CA GLU A 150 14.15 -0.34 2.22
C GLU A 150 14.72 -1.30 1.20
N ARG A 151 14.63 -2.61 1.43
CA ARG A 151 15.23 -3.64 0.59
C ARG A 151 14.27 -4.77 0.29
N PHE A 152 14.39 -5.29 -0.93
CA PHE A 152 13.55 -6.36 -1.45
C PHE A 152 14.44 -7.47 -2.04
N HIS A 153 14.15 -8.70 -1.65
CA HIS A 153 14.76 -9.89 -2.25
C HIS A 153 13.70 -10.66 -3.03
N HIS A 154 13.81 -10.65 -4.36
CA HIS A 154 12.88 -11.38 -5.22
C HIS A 154 13.33 -12.80 -5.46
N TYR A 155 12.43 -13.76 -5.30
CA TYR A 155 12.68 -15.18 -5.48
C TYR A 155 12.47 -15.62 -6.93
N LYS A 156 13.29 -16.60 -7.36
CA LYS A 156 13.15 -17.33 -8.63
C LYS A 156 12.92 -18.82 -8.43
N ASP A 157 12.85 -19.26 -7.20
CA ASP A 157 12.72 -20.64 -6.84
C ASP A 157 11.30 -21.17 -7.10
N PHE A 158 11.23 -22.43 -7.44
CA PHE A 158 10.01 -23.14 -7.73
C PHE A 158 9.87 -24.31 -6.77
N TRP A 159 8.74 -24.38 -6.09
CA TRP A 159 8.50 -25.33 -5.01
C TRP A 159 7.25 -26.15 -5.25
N MET A 160 7.26 -27.39 -4.76
CA MET A 160 6.14 -28.31 -4.76
C MET A 160 5.91 -28.81 -3.34
N LEU A 161 4.67 -28.76 -2.88
CA LEU A 161 4.19 -29.36 -1.63
C LEU A 161 3.34 -30.58 -1.97
N ASP A 162 3.66 -31.75 -1.46
CA ASP A 162 2.75 -32.89 -1.45
C ASP A 162 1.71 -32.71 -0.33
N LEU A 163 0.45 -32.51 -0.72
CA LEU A 163 -0.66 -32.25 0.23
C LEU A 163 -1.08 -33.46 1.06
N LYS A 164 -0.62 -34.67 0.70
CA LYS A 164 -0.86 -35.89 1.48
C LYS A 164 0.16 -36.06 2.58
N THR A 165 1.43 -35.82 2.25
CA THR A 165 2.56 -36.01 3.17
C THR A 165 3.02 -34.73 3.85
N ASN A 166 2.61 -33.56 3.36
CA ASN A 166 3.10 -32.23 3.77
C ASN A 166 4.60 -32.04 3.58
N GLN A 167 5.20 -32.73 2.63
CA GLN A 167 6.62 -32.59 2.31
C GLN A 167 6.81 -31.58 1.20
N TRP A 168 7.80 -30.68 1.41
CA TRP A 168 8.23 -29.73 0.42
C TRP A 168 9.41 -30.24 -0.40
N GLU A 169 9.41 -29.94 -1.68
CA GLU A 169 10.49 -30.19 -2.62
C GLU A 169 10.76 -28.96 -3.46
N GLN A 170 12.02 -28.52 -3.53
CA GLN A 170 12.44 -27.46 -4.43
C GLN A 170 12.74 -28.05 -5.81
N LEU A 171 12.03 -27.56 -6.82
CA LEU A 171 12.13 -28.03 -8.20
C LEU A 171 13.17 -27.20 -8.98
N ASN A 172 14.37 -27.75 -9.14
CA ASN A 172 15.51 -27.08 -9.77
C ASN A 172 15.67 -27.48 -11.24
N TYR A 173 14.79 -26.99 -12.12
CA TYR A 173 14.84 -27.25 -13.55
C TYR A 173 15.36 -26.05 -14.33
N LYS A 174 16.17 -26.33 -15.38
CA LYS A 174 16.69 -25.28 -16.29
C LYS A 174 15.56 -24.57 -17.03
N GLY A 175 15.74 -23.27 -17.27
CA GLY A 175 14.77 -22.45 -18.00
C GLY A 175 13.66 -21.85 -17.12
N CYS A 176 13.77 -21.98 -15.80
CA CYS A 176 12.92 -21.28 -14.86
C CYS A 176 12.96 -19.75 -15.11
N PRO A 177 11.85 -19.03 -14.98
CA PRO A 177 11.83 -17.58 -15.13
C PRO A 177 12.80 -16.86 -14.17
N SER A 178 13.11 -15.59 -14.49
CA SER A 178 13.91 -14.73 -13.60
C SER A 178 13.17 -14.39 -12.30
N PRO A 179 13.90 -13.98 -11.23
CA PRO A 179 13.27 -13.56 -9.97
C PRO A 179 12.20 -12.50 -10.21
N ARG A 180 11.04 -12.64 -9.58
CA ARG A 180 9.92 -11.72 -9.76
C ARG A 180 8.83 -11.85 -8.72
N SER A 181 8.06 -10.76 -8.55
CA SER A 181 6.88 -10.66 -7.71
C SER A 181 5.70 -10.10 -8.52
N GLY A 182 4.50 -10.17 -8.01
CA GLY A 182 3.32 -9.60 -8.67
C GLY A 182 2.98 -10.17 -10.06
N HIS A 183 3.67 -11.26 -10.47
CA HIS A 183 3.33 -12.05 -11.64
C HIS A 183 2.02 -12.80 -11.40
N ARG A 184 1.51 -13.45 -12.43
CA ARG A 184 0.39 -14.38 -12.28
C ARG A 184 0.75 -15.76 -12.82
N MET A 185 0.25 -16.76 -12.14
CA MET A 185 0.48 -18.17 -12.44
C MET A 185 -0.85 -18.92 -12.49
N VAL A 186 -1.08 -19.66 -13.55
CA VAL A 186 -2.30 -20.47 -13.74
C VAL A 186 -1.97 -21.88 -14.17
N LEU A 187 -2.89 -22.79 -13.87
CA LEU A 187 -2.84 -24.16 -14.35
C LEU A 187 -3.78 -24.32 -15.56
N TYR A 188 -3.24 -24.80 -16.66
CA TYR A 188 -4.00 -25.22 -17.82
C TYR A 188 -3.65 -26.67 -18.18
N LYS A 189 -4.59 -27.58 -17.98
CA LYS A 189 -4.35 -29.02 -18.15
C LYS A 189 -3.14 -29.52 -17.35
N HIS A 190 -2.06 -29.91 -18.02
CA HIS A 190 -0.81 -30.35 -17.39
C HIS A 190 0.31 -29.31 -17.50
N LYS A 191 -0.04 -28.03 -17.63
CA LYS A 191 0.92 -26.94 -17.80
C LYS A 191 0.68 -25.85 -16.77
N ILE A 192 1.73 -25.45 -16.09
CA ILE A 192 1.75 -24.23 -15.28
C ILE A 192 2.25 -23.10 -16.17
N ILE A 193 1.48 -22.03 -16.27
CA ILE A 193 1.76 -20.88 -17.14
C ILE A 193 1.97 -19.66 -16.28
N ILE A 194 3.11 -18.99 -16.47
CA ILE A 194 3.52 -17.79 -15.75
C ILE A 194 3.63 -16.64 -16.74
N PHE A 195 3.07 -15.48 -16.39
CA PHE A 195 3.18 -14.26 -17.17
C PHE A 195 3.47 -13.05 -16.30
N GLY A 196 4.30 -12.12 -16.80
CA GLY A 196 4.50 -10.80 -16.27
C GLY A 196 5.15 -10.73 -14.88
N GLY A 197 4.77 -9.73 -14.10
CA GLY A 197 5.35 -9.42 -12.81
C GLY A 197 6.38 -8.31 -12.87
N PHE A 198 7.05 -8.08 -11.77
CA PHE A 198 8.11 -7.07 -11.65
C PHE A 198 9.29 -7.59 -10.83
N TYR A 199 10.39 -6.92 -10.98
CA TYR A 199 11.60 -7.05 -10.18
C TYR A 199 12.01 -5.64 -9.77
N ASP A 200 12.16 -5.42 -8.49
CA ASP A 200 12.52 -4.12 -7.92
C ASP A 200 13.69 -4.27 -6.97
N THR A 201 14.69 -3.46 -7.16
CA THR A 201 15.80 -3.27 -6.24
C THR A 201 16.07 -1.78 -6.12
N LEU A 202 16.84 -1.36 -5.13
CA LEU A 202 17.25 0.04 -4.99
C LEU A 202 17.92 0.65 -6.24
N ARG A 203 18.30 -0.19 -7.22
CA ARG A 203 19.04 0.24 -8.42
C ARG A 203 18.29 0.08 -9.73
N GLU A 204 17.33 -0.83 -9.78
CA GLU A 204 16.64 -1.21 -11.00
C GLU A 204 15.21 -1.62 -10.72
N VAL A 205 14.27 -1.02 -11.44
CA VAL A 205 12.86 -1.44 -11.48
C VAL A 205 12.57 -1.98 -12.87
N ARG A 206 12.10 -3.22 -12.97
CA ARG A 206 11.81 -3.88 -14.23
C ARG A 206 10.46 -4.57 -14.19
N TYR A 207 9.61 -4.28 -15.18
CA TYR A 207 8.35 -5.00 -15.41
C TYR A 207 8.53 -6.01 -16.53
N PHE A 208 7.84 -7.15 -16.41
CA PHE A 208 7.94 -8.26 -17.34
C PHE A 208 6.66 -8.43 -18.16
N ASN A 209 6.81 -8.96 -19.38
CA ASN A 209 5.72 -9.44 -20.22
C ASN A 209 6.09 -10.77 -20.92
N ASP A 210 7.09 -11.45 -20.40
CA ASP A 210 7.48 -12.78 -20.86
C ASP A 210 6.47 -13.84 -20.41
N LEU A 211 6.34 -14.88 -21.21
CA LEU A 211 5.44 -16.00 -21.00
C LEU A 211 6.27 -17.28 -20.84
N HIS A 212 6.14 -17.91 -19.70
CA HIS A 212 6.83 -19.17 -19.38
C HIS A 212 5.84 -20.27 -19.09
N VAL A 213 6.17 -21.47 -19.54
CA VAL A 213 5.35 -22.68 -19.37
C VAL A 213 6.18 -23.76 -18.73
N PHE A 214 5.68 -24.33 -17.65
CA PHE A 214 6.22 -25.56 -17.07
C PHE A 214 5.32 -26.74 -17.42
N ASP A 215 5.86 -27.71 -18.12
CA ASP A 215 5.16 -28.94 -18.46
C ASP A 215 5.28 -29.93 -17.31
N LEU A 216 4.15 -30.29 -16.70
CA LEU A 216 4.07 -31.20 -15.53
C LEU A 216 4.27 -32.67 -15.86
N ASP A 217 4.22 -33.05 -17.14
CA ASP A 217 4.51 -34.44 -17.58
C ASP A 217 6.00 -34.61 -17.91
N GLN A 218 6.62 -33.56 -18.48
CA GLN A 218 8.03 -33.57 -18.87
C GLN A 218 8.97 -32.95 -17.85
N TYR A 219 8.45 -32.23 -16.85
CA TYR A 219 9.21 -31.45 -15.86
C TYR A 219 10.20 -30.50 -16.52
N LYS A 220 9.72 -29.72 -17.49
CA LYS A 220 10.53 -28.83 -18.30
C LYS A 220 9.93 -27.46 -18.46
N TRP A 221 10.76 -26.45 -18.32
CA TRP A 221 10.42 -25.07 -18.63
C TRP A 221 10.58 -24.77 -20.12
N GLN A 222 9.67 -23.95 -20.66
CA GLN A 222 9.71 -23.39 -22.00
C GLN A 222 9.33 -21.90 -21.91
N GLU A 223 10.15 -21.03 -22.48
CA GLU A 223 9.79 -19.64 -22.73
C GLU A 223 9.09 -19.54 -24.08
N ILE A 224 7.91 -18.93 -24.10
CA ILE A 224 7.15 -18.65 -25.32
C ILE A 224 7.48 -17.24 -25.78
N LYS A 225 8.14 -17.10 -26.89
CA LYS A 225 8.55 -15.80 -27.43
C LYS A 225 7.49 -15.21 -28.36
N PRO A 226 7.30 -13.86 -28.33
CA PRO A 226 6.42 -13.21 -29.29
C PRO A 226 6.85 -13.48 -30.73
N THR A 227 5.89 -13.86 -31.56
CA THR A 227 6.11 -13.92 -33.01
C THR A 227 6.12 -12.49 -33.57
N PRO A 228 7.08 -12.11 -34.44
CA PRO A 228 7.10 -10.79 -35.02
C PRO A 228 5.78 -10.41 -35.69
N GLY A 229 5.25 -9.23 -35.34
CA GLY A 229 3.97 -8.73 -35.87
C GLY A 229 2.72 -9.23 -35.15
N CYS A 230 2.82 -10.16 -34.20
CA CYS A 230 1.70 -10.58 -33.36
C CYS A 230 1.44 -9.61 -32.22
N LEU A 231 0.18 -9.54 -31.80
CA LEU A 231 -0.20 -8.79 -30.61
C LEU A 231 0.40 -9.42 -29.36
N TRP A 232 0.83 -8.59 -28.41
CA TRP A 232 1.35 -9.04 -27.13
C TRP A 232 1.06 -8.01 -26.04
N PRO A 233 0.64 -8.42 -24.82
CA PRO A 233 0.42 -7.46 -23.74
C PRO A 233 1.70 -6.75 -23.32
N SER A 234 1.59 -5.47 -22.95
CA SER A 234 2.71 -4.71 -22.38
C SER A 234 3.16 -5.26 -21.04
N PRO A 235 4.43 -4.99 -20.62
CA PRO A 235 4.93 -5.38 -19.31
C PRO A 235 4.03 -4.88 -18.19
N ARG A 236 3.71 -5.73 -17.22
CA ARG A 236 2.80 -5.38 -16.11
C ARG A 236 2.90 -6.33 -14.93
N SER A 237 2.52 -5.83 -13.75
CA SER A 237 2.32 -6.58 -12.52
C SER A 237 0.89 -6.41 -12.01
N GLY A 238 0.48 -7.17 -10.98
CA GLY A 238 -0.80 -6.98 -10.30
C GLY A 238 -2.05 -7.14 -11.17
N PHE A 239 -1.92 -7.63 -12.40
CA PHE A 239 -3.04 -7.99 -13.27
C PHE A 239 -3.71 -9.28 -12.79
N GLN A 240 -4.86 -9.64 -13.35
CA GLN A 240 -5.47 -10.93 -13.09
C GLN A 240 -5.39 -11.85 -14.31
N PHE A 241 -5.22 -13.14 -14.03
CA PHE A 241 -4.98 -14.17 -15.02
C PHE A 241 -5.84 -15.39 -14.67
N VAL A 242 -6.80 -15.72 -15.50
CA VAL A 242 -7.79 -16.77 -15.20
C VAL A 242 -8.02 -17.68 -16.38
N VAL A 243 -8.23 -18.96 -16.12
CA VAL A 243 -8.45 -19.99 -17.15
C VAL A 243 -9.93 -20.33 -17.25
N TYR A 244 -10.47 -20.27 -18.44
CA TYR A 244 -11.80 -20.78 -18.74
C TYR A 244 -11.77 -21.61 -20.03
N GLN A 245 -12.10 -22.87 -19.91
CA GLN A 245 -11.99 -23.83 -21.01
C GLN A 245 -10.59 -23.83 -21.65
N ASP A 246 -10.48 -23.61 -22.95
CA ASP A 246 -9.22 -23.52 -23.68
C ASP A 246 -8.77 -22.09 -23.94
N THR A 247 -9.12 -21.16 -23.04
CA THR A 247 -8.74 -19.75 -23.13
C THR A 247 -8.25 -19.24 -21.76
N ILE A 248 -7.19 -18.47 -21.78
CA ILE A 248 -6.68 -17.77 -20.59
C ILE A 248 -6.95 -16.28 -20.78
N TYR A 249 -7.64 -15.68 -19.82
CA TYR A 249 -7.96 -14.25 -19.83
C TYR A 249 -7.02 -13.48 -18.93
N LEU A 250 -6.49 -12.36 -19.42
CA LEU A 250 -5.72 -11.38 -18.66
C LEU A 250 -6.53 -10.09 -18.58
N TYR A 251 -6.61 -9.50 -17.38
CA TYR A 251 -7.28 -8.21 -17.17
C TYR A 251 -6.44 -7.29 -16.29
N GLY A 252 -6.28 -6.04 -16.73
CA GLY A 252 -5.74 -4.96 -15.94
C GLY A 252 -4.25 -5.04 -15.63
N GLY A 253 -3.90 -4.57 -14.46
CA GLY A 253 -2.53 -4.54 -13.95
C GLY A 253 -1.94 -3.13 -13.93
N TYR A 254 -0.67 -3.06 -13.56
CA TYR A 254 0.08 -1.82 -13.34
C TYR A 254 1.52 -1.95 -13.85
N SER A 255 2.07 -0.86 -14.32
CA SER A 255 3.51 -0.69 -14.55
C SER A 255 3.95 0.73 -14.29
N LYS A 256 5.24 0.93 -14.02
CA LYS A 256 5.88 2.25 -14.03
C LYS A 256 6.64 2.44 -15.33
N GLU A 257 6.45 3.57 -15.96
CA GLU A 257 7.30 4.05 -17.07
C GLU A 257 8.24 5.11 -16.56
N VAL A 258 9.53 4.92 -16.82
CA VAL A 258 10.58 5.90 -16.53
C VAL A 258 10.80 6.71 -17.79
N SER A 259 10.41 7.97 -17.78
CA SER A 259 10.70 8.91 -18.86
C SER A 259 11.97 9.69 -18.53
N SER A 260 13.02 9.50 -19.34
CA SER A 260 14.24 10.31 -19.29
C SER A 260 14.14 11.41 -20.33
N SER A 261 13.67 12.58 -19.98
CA SER A 261 13.95 13.80 -20.74
C SER A 261 15.19 14.47 -20.14
N ASP A 262 16.00 15.11 -20.98
CA ASP A 262 17.39 15.56 -20.77
C ASP A 262 17.74 16.27 -19.43
N LYS A 263 16.83 16.45 -18.50
CA LYS A 263 17.08 17.07 -17.18
C LYS A 263 16.22 16.57 -15.99
N LYS A 264 15.19 15.72 -16.20
CA LYS A 264 14.41 15.14 -15.10
C LYS A 264 14.01 13.72 -15.42
N VAL A 265 14.33 12.81 -14.51
CA VAL A 265 13.76 11.45 -14.51
C VAL A 265 12.38 11.58 -13.87
N SER A 266 11.31 11.40 -14.65
CA SER A 266 9.95 11.31 -14.12
C SER A 266 9.45 9.89 -14.25
N GLU A 267 8.97 9.35 -13.13
CA GLU A 267 8.30 8.05 -13.09
C GLU A 267 6.79 8.28 -13.21
N LYS A 268 6.15 7.57 -14.14
CA LYS A 268 4.71 7.61 -14.33
C LYS A 268 4.11 6.22 -14.13
N GLY A 269 3.19 6.10 -13.19
CA GLY A 269 2.36 4.91 -13.02
C GLY A 269 1.33 4.78 -14.14
N ILE A 270 1.17 3.58 -14.66
CA ILE A 270 0.15 3.23 -15.66
C ILE A 270 -0.72 2.13 -15.11
N VAL A 271 -2.01 2.43 -14.92
CA VAL A 271 -3.04 1.46 -14.54
C VAL A 271 -3.74 0.97 -15.81
N TYR A 272 -3.65 -0.32 -16.09
CA TYR A 272 -4.27 -0.92 -17.26
C TYR A 272 -5.74 -1.28 -16.99
N SER A 273 -6.58 -1.08 -18.00
CA SER A 273 -7.97 -1.54 -18.01
C SER A 273 -8.29 -2.41 -19.22
N ASP A 274 -7.27 -2.78 -20.00
CA ASP A 274 -7.43 -3.64 -21.17
C ASP A 274 -7.65 -5.11 -20.79
N MET A 275 -8.25 -5.84 -21.71
CA MET A 275 -8.49 -7.26 -21.55
C MET A 275 -7.94 -8.02 -22.73
N TRP A 276 -7.31 -9.15 -22.43
CA TRP A 276 -6.68 -10.02 -23.39
C TRP A 276 -7.12 -11.46 -23.22
N SER A 277 -7.08 -12.22 -24.28
CA SER A 277 -7.24 -13.68 -24.29
C SER A 277 -6.01 -14.31 -24.92
N LEU A 278 -5.53 -15.39 -24.31
CA LEU A 278 -4.45 -16.24 -24.80
C LEU A 278 -5.03 -17.62 -25.14
N ASP A 279 -4.78 -18.11 -26.36
CA ASP A 279 -5.00 -19.52 -26.68
C ASP A 279 -3.76 -20.33 -26.26
N PRO A 280 -3.82 -21.18 -25.23
CA PRO A 280 -2.66 -21.93 -24.73
C PRO A 280 -2.25 -23.13 -25.64
N ARG A 281 -2.90 -23.31 -26.79
CA ARG A 281 -2.56 -24.32 -27.80
C ARG A 281 -1.67 -23.74 -28.90
N THR A 282 -1.94 -22.48 -29.30
CA THR A 282 -1.19 -21.73 -30.32
C THR A 282 -0.27 -20.66 -29.74
N TRP A 283 -0.49 -20.23 -28.48
CA TRP A 283 0.17 -19.14 -27.80
C TRP A 283 -0.09 -17.77 -28.42
N GLU A 284 -1.24 -17.63 -29.08
CA GLU A 284 -1.67 -16.39 -29.70
C GLU A 284 -2.47 -15.53 -28.72
N TRP A 285 -2.11 -14.26 -28.62
CA TRP A 285 -2.80 -13.26 -27.86
C TRP A 285 -3.77 -12.46 -28.71
N ASN A 286 -4.96 -12.22 -28.19
CA ASN A 286 -5.97 -11.37 -28.80
C ASN A 286 -6.51 -10.36 -27.80
N LYS A 287 -6.77 -9.12 -28.26
CA LYS A 287 -7.49 -8.14 -27.44
C LYS A 287 -8.97 -8.49 -27.37
N VAL A 288 -9.52 -8.55 -26.16
CA VAL A 288 -10.95 -8.79 -25.94
C VAL A 288 -11.68 -7.48 -25.90
N LYS A 289 -12.66 -7.31 -26.78
CA LYS A 289 -13.54 -6.14 -26.73
C LYS A 289 -14.48 -6.25 -25.53
N LYS A 290 -14.39 -5.31 -24.62
CA LYS A 290 -15.26 -5.24 -23.45
C LYS A 290 -16.65 -4.70 -23.84
N SER A 291 -17.69 -5.30 -23.30
CA SER A 291 -19.09 -4.86 -23.45
C SER A 291 -19.76 -4.78 -22.07
N GLY A 292 -20.95 -4.19 -22.01
CA GLY A 292 -21.68 -4.01 -20.75
C GLY A 292 -21.13 -2.84 -19.92
N MET A 293 -21.03 -3.04 -18.61
CA MET A 293 -20.54 -2.05 -17.65
C MET A 293 -19.20 -2.54 -17.07
N PRO A 294 -18.06 -2.35 -17.77
CA PRO A 294 -16.77 -2.76 -17.26
C PRO A 294 -16.35 -1.91 -16.06
N PRO A 295 -15.63 -2.50 -15.08
CA PRO A 295 -15.04 -1.73 -14.01
C PRO A 295 -14.00 -0.73 -14.55
N GLY A 296 -13.79 0.37 -13.83
CA GLY A 296 -12.71 1.31 -14.09
C GLY A 296 -11.33 0.66 -13.92
N GLY A 297 -10.30 1.31 -14.47
CA GLY A 297 -8.91 0.91 -14.25
C GLY A 297 -8.60 0.91 -12.76
N ARG A 298 -7.99 -0.15 -12.26
CA ARG A 298 -7.64 -0.32 -10.84
C ARG A 298 -6.45 -1.24 -10.65
N ALA A 299 -5.76 -1.09 -9.55
CA ALA A 299 -4.64 -1.95 -9.17
C ALA A 299 -4.98 -2.79 -7.93
N GLY A 300 -4.28 -3.89 -7.70
CA GLY A 300 -4.39 -4.71 -6.48
C GLY A 300 -5.72 -5.45 -6.29
N PHE A 301 -6.58 -5.51 -7.32
CA PHE A 301 -7.84 -6.25 -7.27
C PHE A 301 -7.62 -7.77 -7.38
N SER A 302 -8.63 -8.53 -6.96
CA SER A 302 -8.64 -9.99 -7.04
C SER A 302 -9.65 -10.50 -8.06
N MET A 303 -9.40 -11.66 -8.67
CA MET A 303 -10.28 -12.26 -9.66
C MET A 303 -10.25 -13.79 -9.61
N CYS A 304 -11.39 -14.42 -9.74
CA CYS A 304 -11.51 -15.88 -9.81
C CYS A 304 -12.65 -16.30 -10.75
N ILE A 305 -12.73 -17.60 -11.05
CA ILE A 305 -13.76 -18.16 -11.94
C ILE A 305 -14.84 -18.87 -11.12
N HIS A 306 -16.09 -18.62 -11.48
CA HIS A 306 -17.24 -19.41 -11.06
C HIS A 306 -18.12 -19.77 -12.25
N LYS A 307 -18.16 -21.03 -12.62
CA LYS A 307 -18.92 -21.54 -13.79
C LYS A 307 -18.53 -20.79 -15.08
N LYS A 308 -19.46 -20.05 -15.67
CA LYS A 308 -19.27 -19.31 -16.94
C LYS A 308 -18.95 -17.83 -16.75
N ARG A 309 -18.55 -17.42 -15.55
CA ARG A 309 -18.23 -16.04 -15.25
C ARG A 309 -16.93 -15.93 -14.44
N ALA A 310 -16.18 -14.89 -14.71
CA ALA A 310 -15.13 -14.43 -13.82
C ALA A 310 -15.74 -13.40 -12.85
N LEU A 311 -15.29 -13.44 -11.61
CA LEU A 311 -15.67 -12.51 -10.55
C LEU A 311 -14.46 -11.65 -10.22
N LEU A 312 -14.66 -10.35 -10.11
CA LEU A 312 -13.63 -9.37 -9.74
C LEU A 312 -14.07 -8.67 -8.46
N PHE A 313 -13.14 -8.47 -7.52
CA PHE A 313 -13.40 -7.74 -6.27
C PHE A 313 -12.26 -6.79 -5.93
N GLY A 314 -12.62 -5.63 -5.40
CA GLY A 314 -11.69 -4.71 -4.76
C GLY A 314 -10.81 -3.92 -5.73
N GLY A 315 -9.63 -3.59 -5.26
CA GLY A 315 -8.66 -2.75 -5.96
C GLY A 315 -8.62 -1.32 -5.45
N VAL A 316 -7.66 -0.56 -5.94
CA VAL A 316 -7.48 0.85 -5.65
C VAL A 316 -7.48 1.66 -6.95
N VAL A 317 -8.02 2.86 -6.86
CA VAL A 317 -7.98 3.88 -7.91
C VAL A 317 -7.43 5.15 -7.30
N ASP A 318 -6.40 5.68 -7.91
CA ASP A 318 -5.86 6.98 -7.54
C ASP A 318 -6.67 8.07 -8.26
N MET A 319 -7.16 9.02 -7.49
CA MET A 319 -7.91 10.17 -7.98
C MET A 319 -7.14 11.44 -7.67
N GLU A 320 -6.98 12.26 -8.69
CA GLU A 320 -6.44 13.60 -8.54
C GLU A 320 -7.53 14.51 -7.97
N MET A 321 -7.27 15.07 -6.81
CA MET A 321 -8.15 16.03 -6.12
C MET A 321 -7.73 17.46 -6.46
N GLU A 322 -8.56 18.45 -6.14
CA GLU A 322 -8.18 19.86 -6.31
C GLU A 322 -6.90 20.17 -5.52
N GLY A 323 -5.91 20.78 -6.17
CA GLY A 323 -4.62 21.17 -5.59
C GLY A 323 -3.53 20.10 -5.71
N ASP A 324 -3.51 19.29 -6.78
CA ASP A 324 -2.51 18.24 -7.06
C ASP A 324 -2.37 17.17 -5.95
N VAL A 325 -3.40 17.01 -5.12
CA VAL A 325 -3.44 15.98 -4.07
C VAL A 325 -3.96 14.68 -4.68
N MET A 326 -3.16 13.63 -4.63
CA MET A 326 -3.57 12.27 -5.00
C MET A 326 -4.27 11.59 -3.82
N MET A 327 -5.46 11.07 -4.04
CA MET A 327 -6.20 10.29 -3.05
C MET A 327 -6.45 8.89 -3.59
N SER A 328 -6.04 7.88 -2.82
CA SER A 328 -6.29 6.47 -3.13
C SER A 328 -7.66 6.04 -2.61
N LEU A 329 -8.55 5.65 -3.52
CA LEU A 329 -9.87 5.12 -3.20
C LEU A 329 -9.84 3.59 -3.22
N PHE A 330 -9.96 2.96 -2.06
CA PHE A 330 -10.06 1.50 -1.92
C PHE A 330 -11.48 1.03 -2.17
N LEU A 331 -11.64 0.12 -3.14
CA LEU A 331 -12.93 -0.31 -3.65
C LEU A 331 -13.38 -1.63 -3.00
N ASN A 332 -14.69 -1.77 -2.79
CA ASN A 332 -15.33 -2.99 -2.30
C ASN A 332 -16.44 -3.50 -3.25
N GLU A 333 -16.39 -3.05 -4.48
CA GLU A 333 -17.31 -3.48 -5.52
C GLU A 333 -16.97 -4.91 -5.98
N ILE A 334 -18.01 -5.63 -6.36
CA ILE A 334 -17.87 -6.92 -7.01
C ILE A 334 -18.47 -6.85 -8.42
N TYR A 335 -17.73 -7.33 -9.40
CA TYR A 335 -18.16 -7.40 -10.79
C TYR A 335 -18.17 -8.83 -11.30
N GLY A 336 -19.09 -9.13 -12.19
CA GLY A 336 -19.11 -10.34 -13.01
C GLY A 336 -18.68 -10.03 -14.44
N PHE A 337 -17.85 -10.91 -15.02
CA PHE A 337 -17.55 -10.91 -16.43
C PHE A 337 -18.05 -12.22 -17.03
N GLN A 338 -19.07 -12.14 -17.89
CA GLN A 338 -19.61 -13.30 -18.59
C GLN A 338 -18.65 -13.74 -19.69
N LEU A 339 -18.09 -14.92 -19.57
CA LEU A 339 -17.03 -15.43 -20.43
C LEU A 339 -17.51 -15.83 -21.84
N ASP A 340 -18.78 -16.21 -21.99
CA ASP A 340 -19.35 -16.64 -23.28
C ASP A 340 -19.57 -15.47 -24.26
N ASN A 341 -19.90 -14.26 -23.74
CA ASN A 341 -20.25 -13.08 -24.54
C ASN A 341 -19.43 -11.83 -24.22
N HIS A 342 -18.41 -11.95 -23.37
CA HIS A 342 -17.48 -10.89 -22.99
C HIS A 342 -18.17 -9.66 -22.40
N ARG A 343 -19.21 -9.86 -21.58
CA ARG A 343 -20.00 -8.79 -21.00
C ARG A 343 -19.73 -8.62 -19.52
N TRP A 344 -19.39 -7.39 -19.12
CA TRP A 344 -19.24 -6.96 -17.75
C TRP A 344 -20.54 -6.46 -17.14
N TYR A 345 -20.74 -6.71 -15.85
CA TYR A 345 -21.85 -6.22 -15.06
C TYR A 345 -21.48 -6.15 -13.58
N PRO A 346 -21.98 -5.16 -12.83
CA PRO A 346 -21.88 -5.17 -11.38
C PRO A 346 -22.68 -6.36 -10.84
N LEU A 347 -22.14 -7.03 -9.83
CA LEU A 347 -22.80 -8.14 -9.17
C LEU A 347 -23.49 -7.63 -7.91
N GLU A 348 -24.81 -7.49 -7.99
CA GLU A 348 -25.64 -7.01 -6.89
C GLU A 348 -26.24 -8.17 -6.09
N LEU A 349 -26.36 -7.99 -4.78
CA LEU A 349 -27.05 -8.95 -3.93
C LEU A 349 -28.57 -8.86 -4.15
N ARG A 350 -29.25 -10.01 -4.13
CA ARG A 350 -30.71 -10.10 -4.42
C ARG A 350 -31.60 -9.50 -3.35
N LYS A 351 -31.10 -9.33 -2.14
CA LYS A 351 -31.84 -8.82 -0.99
C LYS A 351 -30.99 -7.82 -0.22
N GLU A 352 -31.05 -6.57 -0.61
CA GLU A 352 -30.88 -5.50 0.35
C GLU A 352 -32.21 -5.29 1.09
N LYS A 353 -32.51 -6.13 2.06
CA LYS A 353 -33.50 -5.73 3.05
C LYS A 353 -32.87 -4.61 3.84
N ALA A 354 -33.39 -3.40 3.66
CA ALA A 354 -33.15 -2.26 4.52
C ALA A 354 -33.73 -2.57 5.93
N THR A 355 -33.08 -3.48 6.65
CA THR A 355 -33.14 -3.53 8.10
C THR A 355 -32.11 -2.51 8.58
N LYS A 356 -32.42 -1.79 9.66
CA LYS A 356 -31.54 -0.79 10.30
C LYS A 356 -30.19 -1.37 10.80
N ASP A 357 -29.91 -2.62 10.49
CA ASP A 357 -28.72 -3.34 10.87
C ASP A 357 -27.65 -3.17 9.78
N LYS A 358 -26.43 -2.87 10.18
CA LYS A 358 -25.25 -2.73 9.32
C LYS A 358 -25.22 -3.82 8.25
N ILE A 359 -25.16 -3.42 6.99
CA ILE A 359 -24.89 -4.36 5.88
C ILE A 359 -23.49 -4.90 6.08
N VAL A 360 -23.39 -6.17 6.43
CA VAL A 360 -22.11 -6.87 6.56
C VAL A 360 -21.58 -7.14 5.16
N LYS A 361 -20.48 -6.49 4.80
CA LYS A 361 -19.75 -6.73 3.53
C LYS A 361 -18.26 -6.45 3.73
N PRO A 362 -17.37 -7.06 2.93
CA PRO A 362 -15.95 -6.74 2.98
C PRO A 362 -15.74 -5.24 2.71
N CYS A 363 -14.82 -4.60 3.45
CA CYS A 363 -14.38 -3.23 3.16
C CYS A 363 -13.56 -3.16 1.87
N GLY A 364 -13.35 -1.94 1.35
CA GLY A 364 -12.48 -1.69 0.22
C GLY A 364 -11.04 -2.08 0.54
N ARG A 365 -10.39 -2.83 -0.37
CA ARG A 365 -9.06 -3.38 -0.14
C ARG A 365 -8.32 -3.78 -1.40
N ILE A 366 -7.01 -3.88 -1.29
CA ILE A 366 -6.11 -4.44 -2.30
C ILE A 366 -5.43 -5.70 -1.78
N ASN A 367 -4.84 -6.46 -2.70
CA ASN A 367 -3.96 -7.61 -2.41
C ASN A 367 -4.60 -8.67 -1.49
N SER A 368 -5.94 -8.75 -1.50
CA SER A 368 -6.67 -9.83 -0.85
C SER A 368 -6.65 -11.11 -1.66
N CYS A 369 -6.80 -12.24 -0.99
CA CYS A 369 -7.02 -13.51 -1.65
C CYS A 369 -8.49 -13.72 -1.96
N MET A 370 -8.77 -14.28 -3.15
CA MET A 370 -10.12 -14.57 -3.63
C MET A 370 -10.18 -15.94 -4.28
N VAL A 371 -11.02 -16.82 -3.76
CA VAL A 371 -11.15 -18.18 -4.27
C VAL A 371 -12.60 -18.66 -4.19
N VAL A 372 -12.97 -19.56 -5.10
CA VAL A 372 -14.30 -20.20 -5.11
C VAL A 372 -14.17 -21.67 -4.77
N GLY A 373 -14.81 -22.09 -3.67
CA GLY A 373 -14.99 -23.50 -3.31
C GLY A 373 -16.45 -23.92 -3.52
N LYS A 374 -16.70 -24.89 -4.43
CA LYS A 374 -18.04 -25.24 -4.90
C LYS A 374 -18.78 -24.01 -5.43
N ASP A 375 -19.77 -23.52 -4.74
CA ASP A 375 -20.56 -22.35 -5.10
C ASP A 375 -20.41 -21.20 -4.08
N THR A 376 -19.37 -21.23 -3.26
CA THR A 376 -19.08 -20.20 -2.26
C THR A 376 -17.80 -19.45 -2.63
N LEU A 377 -17.90 -18.14 -2.72
CA LEU A 377 -16.78 -17.22 -2.85
C LEU A 377 -16.21 -16.92 -1.46
N TYR A 378 -14.90 -17.05 -1.32
CA TYR A 378 -14.16 -16.65 -0.13
C TYR A 378 -13.24 -15.49 -0.46
N ILE A 379 -13.21 -14.48 0.43
CA ILE A 379 -12.28 -13.34 0.38
C ILE A 379 -11.57 -13.31 1.72
N TYR A 380 -10.23 -13.30 1.70
CA TYR A 380 -9.39 -13.31 2.89
C TYR A 380 -8.34 -12.22 2.83
N GLY A 381 -8.16 -11.51 3.95
CA GLY A 381 -7.05 -10.60 4.17
C GLY A 381 -6.99 -9.43 3.18
N GLY A 382 -5.78 -9.01 2.88
CA GLY A 382 -5.49 -7.83 2.06
C GLY A 382 -5.18 -6.62 2.92
N MET A 383 -5.10 -5.45 2.29
CA MET A 383 -4.80 -4.21 2.99
C MET A 383 -5.62 -3.04 2.44
N MET A 384 -5.77 -2.02 3.25
CA MET A 384 -6.35 -0.73 2.90
C MET A 384 -5.62 0.38 3.65
N GLU A 385 -5.78 1.60 3.21
CA GLU A 385 -5.28 2.77 3.91
C GLU A 385 -6.44 3.58 4.49
N ILE A 386 -6.29 4.02 5.71
CA ILE A 386 -7.20 4.97 6.35
C ILE A 386 -6.35 6.14 6.83
N LYS A 387 -6.48 7.30 6.16
CA LYS A 387 -5.60 8.46 6.33
C LYS A 387 -4.15 8.06 6.04
N ASP A 388 -3.27 8.16 7.05
CA ASP A 388 -1.83 7.88 6.93
C ASP A 388 -1.46 6.47 7.45
N ARG A 389 -2.47 5.61 7.68
CA ARG A 389 -2.25 4.28 8.27
C ARG A 389 -2.61 3.19 7.28
N GLU A 390 -1.66 2.32 7.02
CA GLU A 390 -1.89 1.05 6.34
C GLU A 390 -2.50 0.05 7.32
N ILE A 391 -3.65 -0.51 6.97
CA ILE A 391 -4.34 -1.52 7.77
C ILE A 391 -4.32 -2.83 7.00
N THR A 392 -3.57 -3.79 7.50
CA THR A 392 -3.58 -5.16 6.98
C THR A 392 -4.67 -5.97 7.69
N LEU A 393 -5.39 -6.76 6.94
CA LEU A 393 -6.60 -7.47 7.38
C LEU A 393 -6.34 -8.98 7.52
N ASP A 394 -7.11 -9.62 8.41
CA ASP A 394 -7.14 -11.08 8.65
C ASP A 394 -8.56 -11.66 8.58
N ASP A 395 -9.53 -10.83 8.17
CA ASP A 395 -10.92 -11.24 8.06
C ASP A 395 -11.16 -12.25 6.93
N LEU A 396 -12.16 -13.09 7.12
CA LEU A 396 -12.64 -14.05 6.12
C LEU A 396 -14.12 -13.84 5.87
N TYR A 397 -14.45 -13.51 4.63
CA TYR A 397 -15.83 -13.39 4.16
C TYR A 397 -16.20 -14.51 3.21
N ALA A 398 -17.48 -14.92 3.25
CA ALA A 398 -18.05 -15.86 2.33
C ALA A 398 -19.33 -15.32 1.68
N LEU A 399 -19.52 -15.62 0.39
CA LEU A 399 -20.73 -15.30 -0.36
C LEU A 399 -21.20 -16.52 -1.16
N ASN A 400 -22.44 -16.95 -0.93
CA ASN A 400 -23.04 -18.00 -1.75
C ASN A 400 -23.42 -17.48 -3.13
N LEU A 401 -22.71 -17.93 -4.16
CA LEU A 401 -22.84 -17.45 -5.54
C LEU A 401 -24.10 -17.93 -6.27
N ASN A 402 -24.80 -18.92 -5.75
CA ASN A 402 -26.10 -19.37 -6.27
C ASN A 402 -27.24 -18.55 -5.70
N LYS A 403 -27.15 -18.16 -4.43
CA LYS A 403 -28.19 -17.37 -3.76
C LYS A 403 -27.98 -15.88 -3.97
N LEU A 404 -26.76 -15.37 -3.83
CA LEU A 404 -26.42 -13.95 -3.89
C LEU A 404 -27.33 -13.12 -2.94
N ASP A 405 -27.53 -13.62 -1.74
CA ASP A 405 -28.39 -13.01 -0.75
C ASP A 405 -27.65 -12.06 0.19
N GLU A 406 -26.63 -12.55 0.89
CA GLU A 406 -25.87 -11.79 1.88
C GLU A 406 -24.43 -12.27 2.00
N TRP A 407 -23.53 -11.38 2.37
CA TRP A 407 -22.19 -11.71 2.81
C TRP A 407 -22.23 -12.28 4.22
N LYS A 408 -21.41 -13.27 4.49
CA LYS A 408 -21.16 -13.79 5.82
C LYS A 408 -19.72 -13.47 6.20
N CYS A 409 -19.55 -12.75 7.31
CA CYS A 409 -18.26 -12.63 7.96
C CYS A 409 -18.04 -13.92 8.75
N ILE A 410 -17.06 -14.72 8.37
CA ILE A 410 -16.70 -15.98 9.05
C ILE A 410 -15.68 -15.70 10.14
N ILE A 411 -14.72 -14.81 9.85
CA ILE A 411 -13.68 -14.34 10.76
C ILE A 411 -13.72 -12.82 10.70
N GLU A 412 -13.94 -12.18 11.83
CA GLU A 412 -13.90 -10.72 11.95
C GLU A 412 -12.45 -10.24 11.96
N ALA A 413 -12.22 -9.05 11.41
CA ALA A 413 -10.90 -8.44 11.43
C ALA A 413 -10.45 -8.17 12.87
N THR A 414 -9.21 -8.51 13.19
CA THR A 414 -8.60 -8.18 14.47
C THR A 414 -8.24 -6.69 14.47
N GLU A 415 -8.56 -5.99 15.55
CA GLU A 415 -8.04 -4.64 15.77
C GLU A 415 -6.53 -4.75 16.01
N THR A 416 -5.73 -4.33 15.05
CA THR A 416 -4.28 -4.29 15.20
C THR A 416 -3.85 -2.97 15.82
N GLU A 417 -3.03 -3.05 16.87
CA GLU A 417 -2.36 -1.88 17.42
C GLU A 417 -1.36 -1.34 16.39
N TRP A 418 -1.57 -0.10 15.97
CA TRP A 418 -0.63 0.61 15.12
C TRP A 418 0.51 1.13 15.98
N VAL A 419 1.70 0.62 15.77
CA VAL A 419 2.91 1.09 16.45
C VAL A 419 3.40 2.33 15.71
N GLU A 420 3.20 3.50 16.29
CA GLU A 420 3.85 4.71 15.77
C GLU A 420 5.36 4.51 15.91
N ALA A 421 6.10 4.72 14.83
CA ALA A 421 7.56 4.73 14.88
C ALA A 421 7.95 5.76 15.96
N SER A 422 8.53 5.29 17.07
CA SER A 422 9.17 6.19 18.01
C SER A 422 10.36 6.79 17.26
N ASP A 423 10.44 8.12 17.22
CA ASP A 423 11.69 8.81 16.93
C ASP A 423 12.64 8.46 18.10
N GLU A 424 13.21 7.25 18.09
CA GLU A 424 14.41 6.98 18.84
C GLU A 424 15.47 7.84 18.16
N GLU A 425 15.69 9.01 18.73
CA GLU A 425 16.92 9.75 18.51
C GLU A 425 18.03 8.77 18.88
N ASP A 426 18.74 8.25 17.87
CA ASP A 426 20.06 7.70 18.07
C ASP A 426 20.89 8.86 18.68
N GLU A 427 20.94 8.93 19.99
CA GLU A 427 22.01 9.60 20.72
C GLU A 427 23.27 8.82 20.36
N GLU A 428 23.87 9.16 19.21
CA GLU A 428 25.28 8.84 18.97
C GLU A 428 26.04 9.57 20.08
N GLU A 429 26.43 8.82 21.13
CA GLU A 429 27.51 9.22 22.02
C GLU A 429 28.73 9.43 21.11
N ASP A 430 29.01 10.70 20.80
CA ASP A 430 30.31 11.13 20.29
C ASP A 430 31.35 10.84 21.39
N ASP A 431 31.94 9.66 21.36
CA ASP A 431 33.22 9.41 22.00
C ASP A 431 34.26 10.29 21.29
N GLU A 432 34.44 11.49 21.83
CA GLU A 432 35.59 12.35 21.54
C GLU A 432 36.85 11.64 22.07
N ASP A 433 37.49 10.85 21.22
CA ASP A 433 38.89 10.50 21.40
C ASP A 433 39.72 11.75 21.06
N ASP A 434 40.11 12.42 22.14
CA ASP A 434 41.14 13.45 22.26
C ASP A 434 42.50 12.84 21.83
N ASP A 435 42.93 13.14 20.61
CA ASP A 435 44.34 12.94 20.21
C ASP A 435 44.89 14.25 19.66
N SER A 436 45.49 14.96 20.64
CA SER A 436 46.27 16.16 20.44
C SER A 436 47.56 15.82 19.66
N GLU A 437 47.73 16.38 18.47
CA GLU A 437 49.07 16.70 17.97
C GLU A 437 49.06 18.08 17.27
N ASN A 438 49.83 18.98 17.90
CA ASN A 438 50.30 20.28 17.45
C ASN A 438 50.97 20.21 16.08
N GLU A 439 50.82 21.26 15.30
CA GLU A 439 51.85 22.12 14.66
C GLU A 439 51.20 23.18 13.79
N ASP A 440 51.20 24.34 14.27
CA ASP A 440 51.95 25.57 13.98
C ASP A 440 51.76 26.26 12.62
N SER A 441 51.46 27.58 12.75
CA SER A 441 51.80 28.73 11.93
C SER A 441 50.85 29.04 10.73
N GLU A 442 50.40 30.16 10.69
CA GLU A 442 50.63 31.57 10.59
C GLU A 442 49.41 32.33 10.02
N ALA A 443 49.26 33.52 10.54
CA ALA A 443 48.24 34.51 10.26
C ALA A 443 48.36 35.11 8.85
N GLU A 444 47.27 35.60 8.30
CA GLU A 444 47.16 36.99 7.85
C GLU A 444 45.69 37.43 7.79
N ASP A 445 45.48 38.49 8.40
CA ASP A 445 44.52 39.55 8.52
C ASP A 445 44.14 40.13 7.17
N ASP A 446 42.89 40.34 6.86
CA ASP A 446 42.46 41.65 6.32
C ASP A 446 40.94 41.85 6.46
N SER A 447 40.64 42.98 7.05
CA SER A 447 39.35 43.60 7.25
C SER A 447 38.90 44.33 5.98
N GLU A 448 37.59 44.53 5.80
CA GLU A 448 36.86 45.77 5.44
C GLU A 448 35.44 45.41 4.98
N GLU A 449 34.46 45.74 5.65
CA GLU A 449 33.59 46.93 5.75
C GLU A 449 32.67 47.18 4.52
N SER A 450 31.38 47.21 4.86
CA SER A 450 30.29 48.08 4.44
C SER A 450 29.67 47.98 3.03
N GLY A 451 28.35 48.06 3.05
CA GLY A 451 27.56 48.55 1.91
C GLY A 451 26.09 48.17 1.95
N ASP A 452 25.29 48.94 2.67
CA ASP A 452 23.84 49.06 2.47
C ASP A 452 23.54 49.44 1.02
N GLU A 453 22.64 48.78 0.34
CA GLU A 453 21.81 49.42 -0.69
C GLU A 453 20.42 48.76 -0.77
N ASP A 454 19.50 49.60 -0.41
CA ASP A 454 18.05 49.60 -0.55
C ASP A 454 17.66 49.46 -2.05
N CYS A 455 16.81 48.51 -2.37
CA CYS A 455 16.10 48.49 -3.66
C CYS A 455 14.61 48.15 -3.45
N ASN A 456 13.87 49.23 -3.33
CA ASN A 456 12.43 49.32 -3.53
C ASN A 456 12.04 48.80 -4.93
N MET A 457 11.14 47.85 -5.01
CA MET A 457 10.33 47.61 -6.22
C MET A 457 8.87 47.43 -5.83
N GLU A 458 8.11 48.46 -6.16
CA GLU A 458 6.64 48.46 -6.18
C GLU A 458 6.11 47.40 -7.14
N VAL A 459 5.21 46.56 -6.66
CA VAL A 459 4.30 45.81 -7.50
C VAL A 459 2.86 46.15 -7.14
N SER A 460 2.19 46.66 -8.12
CA SER A 460 0.83 47.17 -8.13
C SER A 460 -0.21 46.14 -7.74
N ASN A 461 -1.11 46.65 -6.96
CA ASN A 461 -2.28 46.17 -6.29
C ASN A 461 -3.39 45.76 -7.23
N GLY A 462 -3.91 44.52 -7.04
CA GLY A 462 -5.23 44.09 -7.48
C GLY A 462 -6.05 43.66 -6.27
N GLY A 463 -6.96 44.52 -5.83
CA GLY A 463 -7.57 44.44 -4.52
C GLY A 463 -8.57 43.31 -4.32
N ALA A 464 -8.34 42.57 -3.28
CA ALA A 464 -9.37 41.94 -2.47
C ALA A 464 -9.20 42.49 -1.03
N LYS A 465 -10.21 43.13 -0.52
CA LYS A 465 -10.21 43.73 0.84
C LYS A 465 -10.09 42.59 1.87
N SER A 466 -8.88 42.37 2.38
CA SER A 466 -8.68 41.64 3.63
C SER A 466 -9.11 42.57 4.78
N VAL A 467 -10.05 42.11 5.59
CA VAL A 467 -10.38 42.73 6.87
C VAL A 467 -9.14 42.64 7.74
N GLY A 468 -8.61 43.80 8.11
CA GLY A 468 -7.30 43.91 8.74
C GLY A 468 -7.25 43.23 10.12
N MET A 469 -6.11 42.57 10.35
CA MET A 469 -5.73 41.91 11.61
C MET A 469 -5.79 42.84 12.84
N GLY A 470 -5.88 44.14 12.62
CA GLY A 470 -6.03 45.16 13.68
C GLY A 470 -7.41 45.17 14.34
N ASP A 471 -8.47 44.80 13.61
CA ASP A 471 -9.84 44.86 14.15
C ASP A 471 -10.14 43.66 15.08
N ALA A 472 -9.54 42.48 14.84
CA ALA A 472 -9.70 41.31 15.69
C ALA A 472 -9.04 41.50 17.07
N VAL A 473 -7.88 42.16 17.12
CA VAL A 473 -7.16 42.47 18.38
C VAL A 473 -7.83 43.57 19.19
N ALA A 474 -8.53 44.50 18.53
CA ALA A 474 -9.27 45.60 19.21
C ALA A 474 -10.54 45.07 19.91
N ILE A 475 -11.14 43.98 19.41
CA ILE A 475 -12.35 43.37 20.00
C ILE A 475 -12.00 42.54 21.26
N ILE A 476 -10.80 41.99 21.36
CA ILE A 476 -10.34 41.23 22.54
C ILE A 476 -10.06 42.15 23.77
N LYS A 477 -9.89 43.44 23.56
CA LYS A 477 -9.63 44.42 24.64
C LYS A 477 -10.83 45.24 25.10
N GLY A 478 -12.01 45.06 24.56
CA GLY A 478 -13.19 45.86 24.80
C GLY A 478 -14.35 45.13 25.46
N GLU A 479 -14.50 45.34 26.73
CA GLU A 479 -15.72 45.37 27.57
C GLU A 479 -16.78 44.28 27.33
N GLY A 480 -17.00 43.45 28.37
CA GLY A 480 -18.02 42.42 28.53
C GLY A 480 -19.45 42.81 28.16
N LYS A 481 -19.80 42.71 26.86
CA LYS A 481 -21.16 42.57 26.40
C LYS A 481 -21.38 41.13 26.00
N THR A 482 -22.18 40.41 26.79
CA THR A 482 -22.69 39.09 26.41
C THR A 482 -23.41 39.19 25.08
N LEU A 483 -22.83 38.60 24.04
CA LEU A 483 -23.43 38.49 22.71
C LEU A 483 -24.74 37.69 22.81
N ARG A 484 -25.79 38.15 22.14
CA ARG A 484 -27.05 37.40 22.06
C ARG A 484 -26.81 36.08 21.27
N ARG A 485 -27.54 35.04 21.61
CA ARG A 485 -27.40 33.67 21.01
C ARG A 485 -27.33 33.64 19.46
N LYS A 486 -28.07 34.54 18.82
CA LYS A 486 -28.06 34.69 17.37
C LYS A 486 -26.78 35.32 16.84
N GLU A 487 -26.24 36.26 17.58
CA GLU A 487 -24.99 36.98 17.26
C GLU A 487 -23.78 36.05 17.47
N LYS A 488 -23.80 35.22 18.52
CA LYS A 488 -22.76 34.19 18.76
C LYS A 488 -22.71 33.18 17.61
N ARG A 489 -23.87 32.66 17.16
CA ARG A 489 -23.92 31.75 15.99
C ARG A 489 -23.38 32.41 14.74
N ALA A 490 -23.80 33.63 14.44
CA ALA A 490 -23.30 34.35 13.28
C ALA A 490 -21.79 34.57 13.34
N ARG A 491 -21.26 34.85 14.55
CA ARG A 491 -19.82 35.00 14.76
C ARG A 491 -19.05 33.71 14.59
N ILE A 492 -19.54 32.58 15.12
CA ILE A 492 -19.00 31.23 14.91
C ILE A 492 -18.95 30.89 13.42
N ASP A 493 -20.05 31.12 12.71
CA ASP A 493 -20.14 30.83 11.27
C ASP A 493 -19.17 31.73 10.47
N GLN A 494 -19.03 33.00 10.85
CA GLN A 494 -18.09 33.94 10.25
C GLN A 494 -16.63 33.52 10.48
N ILE A 495 -16.28 33.11 11.69
CA ILE A 495 -14.92 32.64 12.03
C ILE A 495 -14.64 31.34 11.26
N ARG A 496 -15.55 30.40 11.22
CA ARG A 496 -15.40 29.14 10.45
C ARG A 496 -15.21 29.41 8.96
N ALA A 497 -15.94 30.34 8.39
CA ALA A 497 -15.79 30.74 6.99
C ALA A 497 -14.46 31.44 6.71
N SER A 498 -14.01 32.30 7.64
CA SER A 498 -12.72 33.02 7.49
C SER A 498 -11.49 32.12 7.71
N LEU A 499 -11.60 31.06 8.51
CA LEU A 499 -10.53 30.10 8.74
C LEU A 499 -10.33 29.15 7.57
N GLY A 500 -11.24 29.11 6.59
CA GLY A 500 -11.17 28.19 5.47
C GLY A 500 -11.09 26.73 5.97
N LEU A 501 -11.99 26.34 6.88
CA LEU A 501 -12.03 25.00 7.50
C LEU A 501 -12.14 23.81 6.54
N SER A 502 -12.16 24.06 5.25
CA SER A 502 -11.98 23.06 4.20
C SER A 502 -10.54 22.58 4.03
N ASP A 503 -9.56 23.36 4.51
CA ASP A 503 -8.12 23.00 4.42
C ASP A 503 -7.60 22.51 5.78
N SER A 504 -7.82 21.24 6.05
CA SER A 504 -7.40 20.58 7.29
C SER A 504 -5.87 20.49 7.44
N GLN A 505 -5.10 20.67 6.37
CA GLN A 505 -3.65 20.61 6.39
C GLN A 505 -3.01 21.93 6.83
N ARG A 506 -3.68 23.06 6.54
CA ARG A 506 -3.19 24.40 6.89
C ARG A 506 -3.81 24.97 8.15
N THR A 507 -4.86 24.33 8.66
CA THR A 507 -5.64 24.87 9.78
C THR A 507 -5.66 23.89 10.95
N PRO A 508 -5.15 24.27 12.14
CA PRO A 508 -5.28 23.47 13.35
C PRO A 508 -6.74 23.30 13.76
N THR A 509 -7.08 22.18 14.36
CA THR A 509 -8.41 21.97 14.95
C THR A 509 -8.51 22.67 16.30
N PRO A 510 -9.74 23.10 16.72
CA PRO A 510 -9.91 23.74 18.03
C PRO A 510 -9.40 22.85 19.17
N GLY A 511 -8.47 23.36 19.98
CA GLY A 511 -7.85 22.63 21.09
C GLY A 511 -6.65 21.76 20.72
N GLU A 512 -6.28 21.68 19.45
CA GLU A 512 -5.12 20.92 18.99
C GLU A 512 -3.81 21.59 19.45
N SER A 513 -2.83 20.78 19.91
CA SER A 513 -1.51 21.29 20.25
C SER A 513 -0.66 21.53 18.99
N LEU A 514 0.37 22.40 19.07
CA LEU A 514 1.30 22.59 17.96
C LEU A 514 1.97 21.28 17.52
N LYS A 515 2.31 20.42 18.48
CA LYS A 515 2.93 19.11 18.23
C LYS A 515 1.99 18.20 17.45
N ASP A 516 0.72 18.11 17.85
CA ASP A 516 -0.28 17.29 17.18
C ASP A 516 -0.63 17.84 15.79
N PHE A 517 -0.73 19.18 15.68
CA PHE A 517 -0.93 19.83 14.39
C PHE A 517 0.21 19.51 13.41
N TYR A 518 1.47 19.69 13.83
CA TYR A 518 2.60 19.37 12.96
C TYR A 518 2.69 17.87 12.66
N LYS A 519 2.48 17.00 13.66
CA LYS A 519 2.48 15.54 13.44
C LYS A 519 1.47 15.12 12.38
N ARG A 520 0.27 15.71 12.39
CA ARG A 520 -0.80 15.44 11.41
C ARG A 520 -0.51 16.00 10.02
N THR A 521 0.23 17.10 9.93
CA THR A 521 0.42 17.88 8.70
C THR A 521 1.89 17.98 8.25
N ASN A 522 2.77 17.15 8.81
CA ASN A 522 4.21 17.22 8.61
C ASN A 522 4.63 17.14 7.15
N MET A 523 4.03 16.24 6.39
CA MET A 523 4.31 16.07 4.96
C MET A 523 4.00 17.33 4.17
N TYR A 524 2.85 17.96 4.43
CA TYR A 524 2.47 19.20 3.79
C TYR A 524 3.49 20.30 4.05
N TRP A 525 3.90 20.49 5.32
CA TRP A 525 4.84 21.54 5.70
C TRP A 525 6.27 21.28 5.22
N GLN A 526 6.69 20.02 5.16
CA GLN A 526 7.97 19.65 4.58
C GLN A 526 7.98 19.89 3.07
N MET A 527 6.91 19.56 2.35
CA MET A 527 6.80 19.88 0.92
C MET A 527 6.81 21.39 0.68
N ALA A 528 6.05 22.16 1.45
CA ALA A 528 6.06 23.61 1.36
C ALA A 528 7.43 24.22 1.68
N ALA A 529 8.16 23.67 2.65
CA ALA A 529 9.53 24.07 2.94
C ALA A 529 10.49 23.73 1.80
N TYR A 530 10.38 22.54 1.22
CA TYR A 530 11.23 22.09 0.12
C TYR A 530 11.12 22.98 -1.14
N GLU A 531 9.91 23.46 -1.44
CA GLU A 531 9.68 24.38 -2.56
C GLU A 531 10.46 25.71 -2.42
N HIS A 532 10.78 26.11 -1.19
CA HIS A 532 11.45 27.38 -0.90
C HIS A 532 12.95 27.23 -0.59
N THR A 533 13.36 26.09 -0.02
CA THR A 533 14.73 25.93 0.52
C THR A 533 15.56 24.87 -0.19
N GLU A 534 14.94 23.94 -0.92
CA GLU A 534 15.57 22.73 -1.50
C GLU A 534 16.38 21.88 -0.48
N HIS A 535 16.18 22.14 0.82
CA HIS A 535 16.83 21.36 1.87
C HIS A 535 16.29 19.93 1.91
N THR A 536 17.06 18.99 2.48
CA THR A 536 16.69 17.59 2.61
C THR A 536 16.94 17.06 4.02
N GLY A 537 16.32 15.96 4.38
CA GLY A 537 16.57 15.28 5.66
C GLY A 537 16.20 16.10 6.90
N LYS A 538 17.15 16.31 7.83
CA LYS A 538 16.93 16.96 9.12
C LYS A 538 16.62 18.46 8.97
N GLU A 539 17.26 19.14 8.03
CA GLU A 539 17.04 20.56 7.78
C GLU A 539 15.66 20.84 7.20
N LEU A 540 15.22 20.01 6.23
CA LEU A 540 13.88 20.12 5.67
C LEU A 540 12.78 19.92 6.73
N ARG A 541 12.97 18.97 7.64
CA ARG A 541 12.02 18.74 8.74
C ARG A 541 11.95 19.94 9.69
N LYS A 542 13.10 20.58 9.97
CA LYS A 542 13.17 21.80 10.80
C LYS A 542 12.45 22.95 10.12
N ASP A 543 12.69 23.17 8.85
CA ASP A 543 12.05 24.26 8.08
C ASP A 543 10.53 24.04 7.98
N GLY A 544 10.10 22.80 7.72
CA GLY A 544 8.69 22.45 7.74
C GLY A 544 8.03 22.68 9.11
N PHE A 545 8.72 22.35 10.20
CA PHE A 545 8.23 22.64 11.56
C PHE A 545 8.13 24.14 11.83
N ASP A 546 9.10 24.93 11.39
CA ASP A 546 9.09 26.39 11.59
C ASP A 546 7.97 27.08 10.79
N LEU A 547 7.66 26.59 9.58
CA LEU A 547 6.49 27.04 8.82
C LEU A 547 5.16 26.69 9.52
N ALA A 548 5.01 25.46 9.96
CA ALA A 548 3.83 25.01 10.71
C ALA A 548 3.65 25.81 12.01
N LYS A 549 4.74 26.07 12.74
CA LYS A 549 4.77 26.86 13.97
C LYS A 549 4.35 28.32 13.75
N SER A 550 4.80 28.92 12.66
CA SER A 550 4.40 30.27 12.28
C SER A 550 2.90 30.33 12.01
N ARG A 551 2.39 29.39 11.21
CA ARG A 551 0.96 29.31 10.89
C ARG A 551 0.09 29.01 12.12
N TYR A 552 0.53 28.12 12.98
CA TYR A 552 -0.15 27.80 14.23
C TYR A 552 -0.25 29.04 15.16
N LYS A 553 0.83 29.81 15.30
CA LYS A 553 0.83 31.05 16.11
C LYS A 553 -0.11 32.10 15.55
N GLU A 554 -0.24 32.18 14.23
CA GLU A 554 -1.13 33.09 13.52
C GLU A 554 -2.60 32.78 13.79
N LEU A 555 -2.96 31.50 13.73
CA LEU A 555 -4.34 31.05 13.85
C LEU A 555 -4.79 30.78 15.28
N LYS A 556 -3.88 30.54 16.22
CA LYS A 556 -4.19 30.19 17.60
C LYS A 556 -5.15 31.17 18.31
N PRO A 557 -4.98 32.51 18.23
CA PRO A 557 -5.90 33.44 18.89
C PRO A 557 -7.34 33.32 18.37
N ILE A 558 -7.51 33.05 17.07
CA ILE A 558 -8.83 32.92 16.41
C ILE A 558 -9.48 31.58 16.79
N LEU A 559 -8.67 30.54 16.92
CA LEU A 559 -9.13 29.21 17.35
C LEU A 559 -9.52 29.18 18.81
N ASP A 560 -8.79 29.91 19.67
CA ASP A 560 -9.12 30.06 21.08
C ASP A 560 -10.45 30.85 21.26
N GLU A 561 -10.70 31.92 20.47
CA GLU A 561 -11.99 32.60 20.41
C GLU A 561 -13.12 31.68 20.00
N LEU A 562 -12.90 30.87 18.96
CA LEU A 562 -13.88 29.90 18.47
C LEU A 562 -14.22 28.85 19.53
N ALA A 563 -13.21 28.31 20.21
CA ALA A 563 -13.39 27.31 21.27
C ALA A 563 -14.20 27.87 22.46
N ILE A 564 -13.96 29.14 22.86
CA ILE A 564 -14.72 29.79 23.91
C ILE A 564 -16.19 29.98 23.49
N LEU A 565 -16.44 30.49 22.30
CA LEU A 565 -17.81 30.69 21.77
C LEU A 565 -18.59 29.39 21.63
N GLU A 566 -17.94 28.32 21.20
CA GLU A 566 -18.56 27.00 21.09
C GLU A 566 -18.84 26.37 22.47
N ALA A 567 -17.95 26.54 23.43
CA ALA A 567 -18.15 26.09 24.81
C ALA A 567 -19.33 26.83 25.48
N GLU A 568 -19.41 28.14 25.30
CA GLU A 568 -20.53 28.96 25.79
C GLU A 568 -21.86 28.57 25.14
N GLN A 569 -21.86 28.30 23.81
CA GLN A 569 -23.05 27.85 23.11
C GLN A 569 -23.54 26.49 23.64
N LYS A 570 -22.60 25.58 23.87
CA LYS A 570 -22.89 24.24 24.40
C LYS A 570 -23.41 24.29 25.84
N ALA A 571 -22.88 25.20 26.67
CA ALA A 571 -23.37 25.42 28.02
C ALA A 571 -24.80 26.00 28.03
N GLU A 572 -25.10 26.98 27.16
CA GLU A 572 -26.44 27.56 26.99
C GLU A 572 -27.47 26.55 26.45
N GLU A 573 -27.04 25.58 25.66
CA GLU A 573 -27.89 24.49 25.16
C GLU A 573 -28.17 23.44 26.26
N ALA A 574 -27.22 23.22 27.18
CA ALA A 574 -27.37 22.32 28.31
C ALA A 574 -28.27 22.89 29.42
N GLU A 575 -28.30 24.24 29.59
CA GLU A 575 -29.13 24.93 30.59
C GLU A 575 -30.57 25.22 30.12
N ALA A 576 -30.90 24.97 28.83
CA ALA A 576 -32.25 25.20 28.34
C ALA A 576 -33.20 24.12 28.90
N PRO A 577 -34.22 24.49 29.75
CA PRO A 577 -35.12 23.52 30.31
C PRO A 577 -35.93 22.84 29.20
N GLU A 578 -36.05 21.51 29.30
CA GLU A 578 -36.95 20.71 28.47
C GLU A 578 -38.39 21.23 28.61
N THR A 579 -38.79 22.17 27.78
CA THR A 579 -40.18 22.51 27.66
C THR A 579 -40.91 21.38 26.95
N SER A 580 -41.57 20.57 27.77
CA SER A 580 -42.48 19.51 27.39
C SER A 580 -43.47 20.02 26.34
N THR A 581 -43.42 19.52 25.14
CA THR A 581 -44.47 19.60 24.15
C THR A 581 -45.61 18.65 24.55
N SER A 582 -46.53 19.15 25.40
CA SER A 582 -47.79 18.51 25.62
C SER A 582 -48.69 18.72 24.39
N ARG A 583 -49.01 17.63 23.79
CA ARG A 583 -49.97 17.48 22.70
C ARG A 583 -51.34 18.04 23.02
N LYS A 584 -51.89 18.83 22.14
CA LYS A 584 -53.34 18.93 21.89
C LYS A 584 -53.72 18.01 20.74
N LYS A 585 -54.33 16.86 21.07
CA LYS A 585 -55.19 16.07 20.19
C LYS A 585 -56.42 16.86 19.87
N GLY A 586 -56.51 17.38 18.65
CA GLY A 586 -57.76 17.94 18.10
C GLY A 586 -58.46 16.89 17.24
N ASN A 587 -59.50 16.34 17.82
CA ASN A 587 -60.50 15.50 17.18
C ASN A 587 -61.23 16.29 16.05
N LYS A 588 -61.22 15.84 14.80
CA LYS A 588 -62.21 16.22 13.82
C LYS A 588 -62.77 15.00 13.11
N LYS A 589 -64.01 14.71 13.51
CA LYS A 589 -64.93 13.76 12.89
C LYS A 589 -65.31 14.15 11.47
N ASN A 590 -65.42 13.12 10.67
CA ASN A 590 -66.32 12.86 9.57
C ASN A 590 -67.14 14.01 8.93
N LYS A 591 -67.08 14.11 7.62
CA LYS A 591 -68.29 14.13 6.78
C LYS A 591 -68.03 13.48 5.43
N LEU A 592 -68.72 12.36 5.20
CA LEU A 592 -69.07 11.83 3.89
C LEU A 592 -70.04 12.78 3.16
N SER A 593 -69.90 12.92 1.87
CA SER A 593 -70.94 12.93 0.86
C SER A 593 -70.25 12.93 -0.50
N ALA A 594 -70.35 11.91 -1.33
CA ALA A 594 -71.32 11.46 -2.26
C ALA A 594 -71.59 12.47 -3.43
N ALA A 595 -71.33 11.95 -4.61
CA ALA A 595 -71.86 12.19 -5.93
C ALA A 595 -70.90 12.87 -6.92
N LYS A 596 -70.51 12.29 -7.94
CA LYS A 596 -71.02 11.63 -9.15
C LYS A 596 -69.81 11.03 -9.91
#